data_e72d4fe0db65c6ac90bef795096842f6
#
_entry.id   e72d4fe0db65c6ac90bef795096842f6
#
_cell.length_a   1.000
_cell.length_b   1.000
_cell.length_c   1.000
_cell.angle_alpha   90.00
_cell.angle_beta   90.00
_cell.angle_gamma   90.00
#
_symmetry.space_group_name_H-M   'P 1'
#
loop_
_entity.id
_entity.type
_entity.pdbx_description
1 polymer ?
#
loop_
_entity_poly.entity_id
_entity_poly.type
_entity_poly.pdbx_seq_one_letter_code
_entity_poly.pdbx_strand_id
1 'polypeptide(L)'
;MIDEHADLGAAREFTLVHVLRNIHGLACWYVDSRIPLQEARFPFAAPPYAEVFPILFAPTVAFGALRAELRFDARYLALPLRRDEAALSLMLQRALPLTVLQYRRDRLLVQRVRQALAAHPLQTHSAEALAALLATG
;
A
#
# COMPACT_ATOMS: atom_id res chain seq x y z
N MET A 1 -0.77 3.60 12.09
CA MET A 1 -1.22 3.08 13.40
C MET A 1 -2.48 3.82 13.80
N ILE A 2 -3.48 3.09 14.31
CA ILE A 2 -4.75 3.64 14.79
C ILE A 2 -4.88 3.31 16.27
N ASP A 3 -5.19 4.32 17.08
CA ASP A 3 -5.56 4.19 18.48
C ASP A 3 -7.09 4.32 18.60
N GLU A 4 -7.70 3.32 19.23
CA GLU A 4 -9.15 3.28 19.41
C GLU A 4 -9.51 3.98 20.73
N HIS A 5 -10.36 5.03 20.67
CA HIS A 5 -10.81 5.79 21.85
C HIS A 5 -12.30 5.57 22.14
N ALA A 6 -12.99 4.77 21.33
CA ALA A 6 -14.39 4.44 21.50
C ALA A 6 -14.62 2.95 21.28
N ASP A 7 -15.64 2.41 21.96
CA ASP A 7 -16.09 1.04 21.70
C ASP A 7 -16.89 1.02 20.38
N LEU A 8 -16.36 0.30 19.41
CA LEU A 8 -16.95 0.13 18.07
C LEU A 8 -17.88 -1.09 18.00
N GLY A 9 -17.95 -1.90 19.04
CA GLY A 9 -18.80 -3.09 19.09
C GLY A 9 -18.64 -3.99 17.86
N ALA A 10 -19.75 -4.45 17.30
CA ALA A 10 -19.78 -5.31 16.11
C ALA A 10 -19.23 -4.65 14.83
N ALA A 11 -19.14 -3.33 14.79
CA ALA A 11 -18.58 -2.61 13.62
C ALA A 11 -17.04 -2.47 13.66
N ARG A 12 -16.38 -2.92 14.74
CA ARG A 12 -14.97 -2.70 14.97
C ARG A 12 -14.09 -3.21 13.83
N GLU A 13 -14.26 -4.46 13.45
CA GLU A 13 -13.49 -5.08 12.37
C GLU A 13 -13.65 -4.29 11.06
N PHE A 14 -14.91 -4.10 10.63
CA PHE A 14 -15.21 -3.35 9.41
C PHE A 14 -14.61 -1.95 9.43
N THR A 15 -14.75 -1.24 10.54
CA THR A 15 -14.26 0.14 10.67
C THR A 15 -12.74 0.20 10.53
N LEU A 16 -12.00 -0.65 11.26
CA LEU A 16 -10.54 -0.65 11.22
C LEU A 16 -10.00 -1.04 9.84
N VAL A 17 -10.58 -2.07 9.23
CA VAL A 17 -10.22 -2.52 7.87
C VAL A 17 -10.48 -1.39 6.87
N HIS A 18 -11.65 -0.78 6.92
CA HIS A 18 -12.07 0.27 5.99
C HIS A 18 -11.20 1.53 6.13
N VAL A 19 -10.97 1.99 7.37
CA VAL A 19 -10.13 3.17 7.64
C VAL A 19 -8.71 2.96 7.15
N LEU A 20 -8.08 1.81 7.46
CA LEU A 20 -6.73 1.52 7.01
C LEU A 20 -6.64 1.43 5.47
N ARG A 21 -7.63 0.81 4.82
CA ARG A 21 -7.70 0.77 3.36
C ARG A 21 -7.80 2.15 2.73
N ASN A 22 -8.68 3.00 3.28
CA ASN A 22 -8.87 4.36 2.78
C ASN A 22 -7.60 5.22 2.97
N ILE A 23 -6.98 5.19 4.15
CA ILE A 23 -5.73 5.93 4.42
C ILE A 23 -4.62 5.47 3.48
N HIS A 24 -4.45 4.16 3.30
CA HIS A 24 -3.46 3.62 2.39
C HIS A 24 -3.73 4.00 0.94
N GLY A 25 -4.99 3.86 0.48
CA GLY A 25 -5.40 4.25 -0.87
C GLY A 25 -5.17 5.73 -1.14
N LEU A 26 -5.51 6.59 -0.17
CA LEU A 26 -5.29 8.04 -0.26
C LEU A 26 -3.79 8.38 -0.30
N ALA A 27 -2.96 7.73 0.52
CA ALA A 27 -1.52 7.91 0.48
C ALA A 27 -0.93 7.54 -0.88
N CYS A 28 -1.32 6.39 -1.45
CA CYS A 28 -0.94 5.99 -2.80
C CYS A 28 -1.35 7.02 -3.86
N TRP A 29 -2.57 7.56 -3.73
CA TRP A 29 -3.08 8.56 -4.66
C TRP A 29 -2.30 9.87 -4.58
N TYR A 30 -1.97 10.36 -3.38
CA TYR A 30 -1.21 11.60 -3.18
C TYR A 30 0.18 11.54 -3.82
N VAL A 31 0.88 10.43 -3.67
CA VAL A 31 2.23 10.26 -4.25
C VAL A 31 2.19 9.72 -5.69
N ASP A 32 1.00 9.46 -6.24
CA ASP A 32 0.82 8.82 -7.55
C ASP A 32 1.65 7.54 -7.70
N SER A 33 1.64 6.72 -6.65
CA SER A 33 2.42 5.48 -6.60
C SER A 33 1.73 4.43 -5.73
N ARG A 34 1.76 3.18 -6.15
CA ARG A 34 1.54 2.07 -5.23
C ARG A 34 2.58 2.14 -4.11
N ILE A 35 2.12 2.00 -2.89
CA ILE A 35 2.97 1.81 -1.70
C ILE A 35 2.77 0.35 -1.28
N PRO A 36 3.71 -0.57 -1.62
CA PRO A 36 3.62 -1.96 -1.19
C PRO A 36 3.68 -2.03 0.32
N LEU A 37 2.71 -2.73 0.92
CA LEU A 37 2.71 -2.99 2.34
C LEU A 37 3.59 -4.20 2.64
N GLN A 38 4.41 -4.10 3.67
CA GLN A 38 5.26 -5.17 4.18
C GLN A 38 4.48 -6.05 5.17
N GLU A 39 3.65 -5.41 5.99
CA GLU A 39 2.88 -6.06 7.04
C GLU A 39 1.60 -5.26 7.34
N ALA A 40 0.53 -5.98 7.69
CA ALA A 40 -0.68 -5.41 8.28
C ALA A 40 -0.99 -6.12 9.59
N ARG A 41 -1.39 -5.38 10.63
CA ARG A 41 -1.73 -5.92 11.93
C ARG A 41 -3.10 -5.44 12.37
N PHE A 42 -3.87 -6.32 12.97
CA PHE A 42 -5.22 -6.05 13.44
C PHE A 42 -5.43 -6.50 14.88
N PRO A 43 -6.12 -5.69 15.72
CA PRO A 43 -6.32 -5.97 17.15
C PRO A 43 -7.55 -6.84 17.42
N PHE A 44 -8.05 -7.57 16.45
CA PHE A 44 -9.14 -8.53 16.59
C PHE A 44 -8.68 -9.94 16.23
N ALA A 45 -9.44 -10.95 16.62
CA ALA A 45 -9.16 -12.35 16.30
C ALA A 45 -9.28 -12.60 14.78
N ALA A 46 -8.54 -13.56 14.27
CA ALA A 46 -8.63 -13.95 12.88
C ALA A 46 -10.07 -14.35 12.52
N PRO A 47 -10.72 -13.68 11.56
CA PRO A 47 -12.06 -14.04 11.13
C PRO A 47 -12.04 -15.32 10.29
N PRO A 48 -13.19 -15.99 10.09
CA PRO A 48 -13.27 -17.20 9.26
C PRO A 48 -12.77 -17.03 7.82
N TYR A 49 -12.73 -15.80 7.32
CA TYR A 49 -12.26 -15.41 5.98
C TYR A 49 -10.90 -14.70 6.03
N ALA A 50 -10.04 -15.03 6.99
CA ALA A 50 -8.73 -14.38 7.18
C ALA A 50 -7.81 -14.46 5.95
N GLU A 51 -8.01 -15.45 5.07
CA GLU A 51 -7.27 -15.63 3.82
C GLU A 51 -7.46 -14.50 2.80
N VAL A 52 -8.50 -13.67 2.97
CA VAL A 52 -8.73 -12.50 2.11
C VAL A 52 -7.78 -11.35 2.45
N PHE A 53 -7.32 -11.26 3.70
CA PHE A 53 -6.51 -10.13 4.17
C PHE A 53 -5.16 -9.97 3.46
N PRO A 54 -4.40 -11.04 3.14
CA PRO A 54 -3.19 -10.93 2.32
C PRO A 54 -3.43 -10.34 0.94
N ILE A 55 -4.59 -10.57 0.35
CA ILE A 55 -4.98 -10.00 -0.95
C ILE A 55 -5.29 -8.51 -0.82
N LEU A 56 -5.92 -8.10 0.29
CA LEU A 56 -6.33 -6.72 0.53
C LEU A 56 -5.19 -5.81 0.99
N PHE A 57 -4.23 -6.33 1.75
CA PHE A 57 -3.21 -5.53 2.43
C PHE A 57 -1.79 -5.93 2.05
N ALA A 58 -1.26 -6.96 2.67
CA ALA A 58 0.14 -7.36 2.59
C ALA A 58 0.27 -8.88 2.66
N PRO A 59 1.36 -9.45 2.13
CA PRO A 59 1.61 -10.90 2.25
C PRO A 59 1.65 -11.38 3.71
N THR A 60 2.08 -10.50 4.63
CA THR A 60 2.14 -10.78 6.06
C THR A 60 1.02 -10.04 6.78
N VAL A 61 0.10 -10.80 7.39
CA VAL A 61 -1.00 -10.27 8.20
C VAL A 61 -0.98 -10.92 9.57
N ALA A 62 -1.08 -10.12 10.63
CA ALA A 62 -1.16 -10.58 12.01
C ALA A 62 -2.47 -10.13 12.65
N PHE A 63 -3.12 -11.05 13.37
CA PHE A 63 -4.32 -10.80 14.16
C PHE A 63 -4.00 -10.85 15.65
N GLY A 64 -4.87 -10.31 16.50
CA GLY A 64 -4.65 -10.24 17.93
C GLY A 64 -3.53 -9.28 18.35
N ALA A 65 -3.17 -8.34 17.50
CA ALA A 65 -2.17 -7.33 17.77
C ALA A 65 -2.70 -6.28 18.79
N LEU A 66 -1.80 -5.49 19.35
CA LEU A 66 -2.20 -4.42 20.28
C LEU A 66 -3.00 -3.32 19.59
N ARG A 67 -2.68 -3.02 18.32
CA ARG A 67 -3.26 -1.91 17.53
C ARG A 67 -3.41 -2.29 16.07
N ALA A 68 -4.29 -1.56 15.38
CA ALA A 68 -4.39 -1.64 13.92
C ALA A 68 -3.26 -0.81 13.28
N GLU A 69 -2.42 -1.44 12.46
CA GLU A 69 -1.29 -0.77 11.83
C GLU A 69 -0.94 -1.36 10.46
N LEU A 70 -0.35 -0.51 9.62
CA LEU A 70 0.27 -0.88 8.35
C LEU A 70 1.74 -0.52 8.39
N ARG A 71 2.59 -1.38 7.83
CA ARG A 71 4.03 -1.15 7.66
C ARG A 71 4.40 -1.13 6.19
N PHE A 72 5.18 -0.16 5.81
CA PHE A 72 5.70 0.01 4.46
C PHE A 72 7.10 0.64 4.49
N ASP A 73 7.78 0.63 3.35
CA ASP A 73 9.11 1.21 3.23
C ASP A 73 9.06 2.75 3.35
N ALA A 74 9.84 3.29 4.29
CA ALA A 74 9.89 4.73 4.57
C ALA A 74 10.33 5.57 3.35
N ARG A 75 11.00 4.98 2.35
CA ARG A 75 11.38 5.68 1.11
C ARG A 75 10.16 6.25 0.36
N TYR A 76 8.98 5.66 0.52
CA TYR A 76 7.75 6.21 -0.08
C TYR A 76 7.33 7.54 0.53
N LEU A 77 7.73 7.85 1.77
CA LEU A 77 7.48 9.15 2.41
C LEU A 77 8.31 10.28 1.80
N ALA A 78 9.41 9.96 1.14
CA ALA A 78 10.25 10.94 0.44
C ALA A 78 9.74 11.27 -0.97
N LEU A 79 8.72 10.58 -1.47
CA LEU A 79 8.12 10.89 -2.77
C LEU A 79 7.38 12.23 -2.72
N PRO A 80 7.61 13.14 -3.69
CA PRO A 80 6.88 14.39 -3.75
C PRO A 80 5.39 14.14 -4.03
N LEU A 81 4.54 14.92 -3.39
CA LEU A 81 3.11 14.94 -3.67
C LEU A 81 2.88 15.37 -5.12
N ARG A 82 1.93 14.71 -5.77
CA ARG A 82 1.60 14.92 -7.19
C ARG A 82 0.18 15.45 -7.41
N ARG A 83 -0.54 15.69 -6.34
CA ARG A 83 -1.94 16.11 -6.35
C ARG A 83 -2.08 17.47 -5.69
N ASP A 84 -2.87 18.32 -6.30
CA ASP A 84 -3.30 19.60 -5.79
C ASP A 84 -4.76 19.56 -5.32
N GLU A 85 -5.28 20.69 -4.89
CA GLU A 85 -6.65 20.81 -4.39
C GLU A 85 -7.70 20.55 -5.49
N ALA A 86 -7.43 20.95 -6.73
CA ALA A 86 -8.32 20.69 -7.86
C ALA A 86 -8.42 19.18 -8.14
N ALA A 87 -7.29 18.48 -8.12
CA ALA A 87 -7.24 17.03 -8.26
C ALA A 87 -7.96 16.33 -7.10
N LEU A 88 -7.84 16.85 -5.86
CA LEU A 88 -8.56 16.33 -4.69
C LEU A 88 -10.08 16.48 -4.86
N SER A 89 -10.55 17.63 -5.26
CA SER A 89 -11.98 17.88 -5.49
C SER A 89 -12.55 16.95 -6.55
N LEU A 90 -11.83 16.70 -7.64
CA LEU A 90 -12.22 15.75 -8.67
C LEU A 90 -12.21 14.30 -8.16
N MET A 91 -11.23 13.94 -7.35
CA MET A 91 -11.13 12.61 -6.75
C MET A 91 -12.31 12.33 -5.83
N LEU A 92 -12.69 13.29 -4.98
CA LEU A 92 -13.80 13.14 -4.04
C LEU A 92 -15.15 12.86 -4.72
N GLN A 93 -15.34 13.33 -5.96
CA GLN A 93 -16.54 13.02 -6.76
C GLN A 93 -16.61 11.54 -7.17
N ARG A 94 -15.46 10.81 -7.15
CA ARG A 94 -15.34 9.40 -7.53
C ARG A 94 -14.47 8.62 -6.56
N ALA A 95 -14.60 8.89 -5.27
CA ALA A 95 -13.68 8.36 -4.25
C ALA A 95 -13.66 6.83 -4.13
N LEU A 96 -14.82 6.17 -4.29
CA LEU A 96 -14.94 4.71 -4.13
C LEU A 96 -13.96 3.89 -4.99
N PRO A 97 -13.84 4.10 -6.31
CA PRO A 97 -12.88 3.33 -7.10
C PRO A 97 -11.43 3.51 -6.65
N LEU A 98 -11.07 4.69 -6.16
CA LEU A 98 -9.69 5.00 -5.77
C LEU A 98 -9.30 4.42 -4.42
N THR A 99 -10.26 4.26 -3.53
CA THR A 99 -10.01 3.70 -2.19
C THR A 99 -10.08 2.17 -2.17
N VAL A 100 -10.87 1.56 -3.07
CA VAL A 100 -11.06 0.10 -3.14
C VAL A 100 -10.06 -0.56 -4.08
N LEU A 101 -9.78 0.05 -5.24
CA LEU A 101 -8.86 -0.52 -6.22
C LEU A 101 -7.40 -0.27 -5.82
N GLN A 102 -6.59 -1.30 -6.01
CA GLN A 102 -5.16 -1.17 -5.76
C GLN A 102 -4.50 -0.27 -6.81
N TYR A 103 -3.67 0.67 -6.35
CA TYR A 103 -2.82 1.48 -7.22
C TYR A 103 -1.81 0.59 -7.93
N ARG A 104 -1.72 0.64 -9.25
CA ARG A 104 -0.89 -0.30 -10.05
C ARG A 104 0.54 0.18 -10.26
N ARG A 105 0.74 1.51 -10.35
CA ARG A 105 2.05 2.10 -10.66
C ARG A 105 2.89 2.23 -9.41
N ASP A 106 4.08 1.64 -9.40
CA ASP A 106 5.10 1.82 -8.36
C ASP A 106 6.23 2.71 -8.90
N ARG A 107 6.33 3.93 -8.38
CA ARG A 107 7.31 4.93 -8.82
C ARG A 107 8.73 4.57 -8.42
N LEU A 108 8.94 3.99 -7.24
CA LEU A 108 10.28 3.57 -6.81
C LEU A 108 10.76 2.39 -7.64
N LEU A 109 9.89 1.43 -7.95
CA LEU A 109 10.23 0.32 -8.84
C LEU A 109 10.59 0.85 -10.24
N VAL A 110 9.83 1.78 -10.79
CA VAL A 110 10.12 2.40 -12.10
C VAL A 110 11.48 3.10 -12.09
N GLN A 111 11.83 3.80 -11.01
CA GLN A 111 13.15 4.44 -10.88
C GLN A 111 14.28 3.39 -10.80
N ARG A 112 14.11 2.34 -9.99
CA ARG A 112 15.09 1.23 -9.89
C ARG A 112 15.29 0.54 -11.25
N VAL A 113 14.21 0.27 -11.97
CA VAL A 113 14.28 -0.30 -13.33
C VAL A 113 15.08 0.61 -14.25
N ARG A 114 14.80 1.91 -14.30
CA ARG A 114 15.55 2.86 -15.12
C ARG A 114 17.02 2.93 -14.77
N GLN A 115 17.35 2.93 -13.48
CA GLN A 115 18.73 2.92 -13.00
C GLN A 115 19.45 1.62 -13.41
N ALA A 116 18.81 0.46 -13.25
CA ALA A 116 19.37 -0.83 -13.64
C ALA A 116 19.62 -0.91 -15.15
N LEU A 117 18.67 -0.45 -15.97
CA LEU A 117 18.84 -0.38 -17.43
C LEU A 117 19.98 0.54 -17.85
N ALA A 118 20.16 1.67 -17.18
CA ALA A 118 21.23 2.61 -17.47
C ALA A 118 22.61 2.10 -17.02
N ALA A 119 22.67 1.42 -15.87
CA ALA A 119 23.93 0.93 -15.29
C ALA A 119 24.42 -0.40 -15.93
N HIS A 120 23.49 -1.25 -16.38
CA HIS A 120 23.76 -2.60 -16.86
C HIS A 120 23.08 -2.92 -18.19
N PRO A 121 23.32 -2.15 -19.26
CA PRO A 121 22.57 -2.30 -20.52
C PRO A 121 22.74 -3.68 -21.18
N LEU A 122 23.90 -4.35 -20.98
CA LEU A 122 24.17 -5.67 -21.52
C LEU A 122 23.58 -6.84 -20.69
N GLN A 123 23.13 -6.57 -19.46
CA GLN A 123 22.60 -7.58 -18.54
C GLN A 123 21.07 -7.51 -18.39
N THR A 124 20.42 -6.55 -19.03
CA THR A 124 19.00 -6.22 -18.83
C THR A 124 18.16 -6.37 -20.09
N HIS A 125 18.53 -7.32 -20.98
CA HIS A 125 17.82 -7.52 -22.24
C HIS A 125 16.58 -8.41 -22.13
N SER A 126 16.28 -8.95 -20.94
CA SER A 126 15.03 -9.66 -20.70
C SER A 126 14.39 -9.20 -19.38
N ALA A 127 13.08 -9.42 -19.26
CA ALA A 127 12.36 -9.12 -18.04
C ALA A 127 12.85 -9.97 -16.86
N GLU A 128 13.25 -11.22 -17.12
CA GLU A 128 13.77 -12.16 -16.13
C GLU A 128 15.13 -11.71 -15.60
N ALA A 129 16.04 -11.30 -16.52
CA ALA A 129 17.37 -10.79 -16.15
C ALA A 129 17.25 -9.51 -15.31
N LEU A 130 16.35 -8.61 -15.70
CA LEU A 130 16.06 -7.38 -14.94
C LEU A 130 15.46 -7.69 -13.56
N ALA A 131 14.53 -8.64 -13.47
CA ALA A 131 13.92 -9.05 -12.20
C ALA A 131 14.97 -9.65 -11.25
N ALA A 132 15.86 -10.52 -11.76
CA ALA A 132 16.96 -11.08 -10.98
C ALA A 132 17.90 -10.00 -10.44
N LEU A 133 18.27 -9.01 -11.27
CA LEU A 133 19.11 -7.89 -10.87
C LEU A 133 18.45 -7.02 -9.78
N LEU A 134 17.14 -6.80 -9.87
CA LEU A 134 16.37 -6.00 -8.90
C LEU A 134 16.13 -6.74 -7.58
N ALA A 135 16.20 -8.07 -7.56
CA ALA A 135 16.03 -8.88 -6.37
C ALA A 135 17.29 -8.95 -5.48
N THR A 136 18.48 -8.71 -6.07
CA THR A 136 19.77 -8.81 -5.39
C THR A 136 20.28 -7.48 -4.81
N GLY A 137 19.63 -6.38 -5.03
CA GLY A 137 19.95 -5.03 -4.51
C GLY A 137 18.83 -4.43 -3.71
#